data_e54048c67b7f987a7a94a8b45ad855ac
#
_entry.id   e54048c67b7f987a7a94a8b45ad855ac
#
_cell.length_a   1.000
_cell.length_b   1.000
_cell.length_c   1.000
_cell.angle_alpha   90.00
_cell.angle_beta   90.00
_cell.angle_gamma   90.00
#
_symmetry.space_group_name_H-M   'P 1'
#
loop_
_entity.id
_entity.type
_entity.pdbx_description
1 polymer ?
#
loop_
_entity_poly.entity_id
_entity_poly.type
_entity_poly.pdbx_seq_one_letter_code
_entity_poly.pdbx_strand_id
1 'polypeptide(L)'
;MLQSRPNPRRRQSVIAAIALITSLVGLSPSHAAPGAHGPNGEHLDAPGAAVNASGLARLPDGSVNMPKMAQRRMAIRTVLAPASEAAATVEMPGRVVMDPNASGRVQATYGGRVEPGPKGLPVAGQPVKRGDVLAYVRHQAEPYALGAQQAQLAELRAQRQLADQRVQRLEGLEGTLPRKEIDAARSEATSLAERERSIGGSLVAREALTAPVSGVIARADLVVGQVVEPRDVLFEVVDPARMLVEATTADASLAARVAGASLQGVPEVTLRLLGVSRSLRDGVLPLMFAVSPMKTGTALPLAIGQPVTVVAQSKERIKGVVLPAQAVVRNPSNEPIVWIKSGAERFIPQPVQFRPLDASTVVVTQGLSADNRVVVQGAPLIAQIR
;
A
#
# COMPACT_ATOMS: atom_id res chain seq x y z
N MET A 1 14.53 23.30 -58.55
CA MET A 1 14.82 24.67 -58.99
C MET A 1 15.50 25.36 -57.84
N LEU A 2 16.73 25.50 -58.05
CA LEU A 2 17.62 26.69 -58.12
C LEU A 2 17.75 27.39 -56.75
N GLN A 3 18.89 27.24 -56.10
CA GLN A 3 20.14 28.02 -56.20
C GLN A 3 19.94 29.38 -55.48
N SER A 4 20.83 29.94 -54.68
CA SER A 4 22.29 29.91 -54.62
C SER A 4 22.79 30.71 -53.41
N ARG A 5 23.95 30.31 -52.89
CA ARG A 5 24.92 31.12 -52.11
C ARG A 5 25.49 32.28 -52.98
N PRO A 6 26.39 33.19 -52.56
CA PRO A 6 27.44 33.10 -51.53
C PRO A 6 27.84 34.41 -50.78
N ASN A 7 28.74 34.25 -49.79
CA ASN A 7 29.82 35.06 -49.21
C ASN A 7 30.56 36.04 -50.19
N PRO A 8 31.51 36.95 -49.83
CA PRO A 8 32.42 37.02 -48.69
C PRO A 8 33.04 38.43 -48.31
N ARG A 9 33.86 38.42 -47.20
CA ARG A 9 35.13 39.21 -46.98
C ARG A 9 35.06 40.71 -46.71
N ARG A 10 35.79 41.23 -45.70
CA ARG A 10 37.23 41.62 -45.56
C ARG A 10 37.39 42.45 -44.26
N ARG A 11 38.28 42.10 -43.41
CA ARG A 11 39.71 42.46 -43.25
C ARG A 11 40.02 43.82 -42.60
N GLN A 12 40.78 43.70 -41.49
CA GLN A 12 41.95 44.51 -41.11
C GLN A 12 41.66 45.87 -40.44
N SER A 13 42.33 46.40 -39.46
CA SER A 13 43.63 46.13 -38.78
C SER A 13 43.81 47.14 -37.65
N VAL A 14 44.49 46.74 -36.56
CA VAL A 14 45.63 47.41 -35.86
C VAL A 14 45.42 48.78 -35.18
N ILE A 15 45.68 48.93 -33.92
CA ILE A 15 46.87 49.55 -33.29
C ILE A 15 46.63 49.73 -31.77
N ALA A 16 47.66 49.42 -31.02
CA ALA A 16 47.86 49.54 -29.59
C ALA A 16 47.84 50.98 -29.05
N ALA A 17 47.38 51.14 -27.85
CA ALA A 17 47.82 52.22 -26.97
C ALA A 17 47.82 51.75 -25.50
N ILE A 18 48.99 51.74 -24.92
CA ILE A 18 49.34 51.58 -23.50
C ILE A 18 48.93 52.83 -22.78
N ALA A 19 48.15 52.70 -21.71
CA ALA A 19 48.05 53.71 -20.67
C ALA A 19 47.94 53.08 -19.29
N LEU A 20 48.95 53.29 -18.51
CA LEU A 20 49.17 53.01 -17.08
C LEU A 20 48.29 53.93 -16.26
N ILE A 21 47.34 53.38 -15.45
CA ILE A 21 46.72 54.16 -14.36
C ILE A 21 46.51 53.25 -13.14
N THR A 22 47.33 53.45 -12.14
CA THR A 22 47.22 53.42 -10.68
C THR A 22 46.01 52.74 -10.05
N SER A 23 46.34 51.74 -9.23
CA SER A 23 45.60 51.08 -8.17
C SER A 23 44.78 52.06 -7.29
N LEU A 24 43.47 51.81 -7.24
CA LEU A 24 42.63 52.26 -6.12
C LEU A 24 42.05 51.01 -5.48
N VAL A 25 42.58 50.65 -4.33
CA VAL A 25 42.08 49.58 -3.45
C VAL A 25 40.71 50.01 -2.92
N GLY A 26 39.66 49.53 -3.54
CA GLY A 26 38.30 49.63 -2.99
C GLY A 26 38.08 48.53 -1.97
N LEU A 27 38.10 48.84 -0.69
CA LEU A 27 37.54 47.98 0.36
C LEU A 27 36.05 47.83 0.10
N SER A 28 35.66 46.66 -0.43
CA SER A 28 34.25 46.24 -0.40
C SER A 28 33.93 45.81 1.03
N PRO A 29 32.86 46.30 1.65
CA PRO A 29 32.43 45.76 2.94
C PRO A 29 32.03 44.31 2.77
N SER A 30 32.74 43.39 3.41
CA SER A 30 32.30 41.99 3.51
C SER A 30 31.03 41.97 4.37
N HIS A 31 29.90 41.76 3.73
CA HIS A 31 28.68 41.42 4.45
C HIS A 31 28.90 40.05 5.05
N ALA A 32 29.15 40.00 6.35
CA ALA A 32 29.17 38.77 7.11
C ALA A 32 27.79 38.11 6.95
N ALA A 33 27.76 36.90 6.38
CA ALA A 33 26.54 36.09 6.39
C ALA A 33 26.18 35.78 7.85
N PRO A 34 24.88 35.71 8.20
CA PRO A 34 24.46 35.33 9.54
C PRO A 34 25.13 34.01 9.92
N GLY A 35 25.83 33.94 11.02
CA GLY A 35 26.46 32.74 11.55
C GLY A 35 25.40 31.71 12.00
N ALA A 36 25.78 30.45 12.09
CA ALA A 36 24.92 29.43 12.69
C ALA A 36 24.97 29.54 14.21
N HIS A 37 23.79 29.51 14.86
CA HIS A 37 23.68 29.57 16.32
C HIS A 37 23.19 28.21 16.84
N GLY A 38 23.68 27.78 17.99
CA GLY A 38 23.20 26.62 18.73
C GLY A 38 21.90 26.92 19.49
N PRO A 39 21.31 25.90 20.14
CA PRO A 39 20.05 26.04 20.86
C PRO A 39 20.04 27.06 21.99
N ASN A 40 21.20 27.39 22.53
CA ASN A 40 21.38 28.35 23.63
C ASN A 40 21.90 29.71 23.14
N GLY A 41 21.91 29.95 21.81
CA GLY A 41 22.36 31.20 21.20
C GLY A 41 23.88 31.31 20.99
N GLU A 42 24.68 30.29 21.30
CA GLU A 42 26.10 30.24 21.05
C GLU A 42 26.41 30.20 19.54
N HIS A 43 27.47 30.93 19.13
CA HIS A 43 27.94 30.88 17.74
C HIS A 43 28.63 29.55 17.46
N LEU A 44 28.12 28.81 16.50
CA LEU A 44 28.66 27.52 16.04
C LEU A 44 29.85 27.71 15.06
N ASP A 45 30.13 28.91 14.67
CA ASP A 45 31.27 29.25 13.81
C ASP A 45 32.56 29.38 14.66
N ALA A 46 33.39 28.34 14.67
CA ALA A 46 34.70 28.44 15.27
C ALA A 46 35.58 29.43 14.47
N PRO A 47 36.21 30.41 15.11
CA PRO A 47 37.19 31.29 14.43
C PRO A 47 38.42 30.46 14.07
N GLY A 48 38.71 30.29 12.77
CA GLY A 48 40.06 29.95 12.31
C GLY A 48 40.33 28.55 11.77
N ALA A 49 39.35 27.75 11.36
CA ALA A 49 39.68 26.62 10.48
C ALA A 49 39.97 27.14 9.07
N ALA A 50 41.24 27.10 8.65
CA ALA A 50 41.62 27.35 7.26
C ALA A 50 40.81 26.40 6.35
N VAL A 51 39.83 26.96 5.66
CA VAL A 51 39.04 26.23 4.68
C VAL A 51 40.02 25.80 3.59
N ASN A 52 40.36 24.53 3.52
CA ASN A 52 41.06 23.98 2.38
C ASN A 52 40.20 24.27 1.16
N ALA A 53 40.59 25.22 0.36
CA ALA A 53 39.88 25.71 -0.81
C ALA A 53 39.72 24.66 -1.93
N SER A 54 40.18 23.44 -1.73
CA SER A 54 40.38 22.43 -2.78
C SER A 54 39.37 21.29 -2.77
N GLY A 55 38.25 21.34 -2.04
CA GLY A 55 37.38 20.22 -2.27
C GLY A 55 36.26 19.96 -1.31
N LEU A 56 35.49 18.98 -1.68
CA LEU A 56 34.46 18.32 -0.88
C LEU A 56 35.14 17.46 0.19
N ALA A 57 35.02 17.81 1.48
CA ALA A 57 35.70 17.12 2.55
C ALA A 57 34.95 17.21 3.88
N ARG A 58 35.04 16.15 4.69
CA ARG A 58 34.61 16.16 6.09
C ARG A 58 35.77 16.69 6.95
N LEU A 59 35.46 17.63 7.81
CA LEU A 59 36.45 18.23 8.74
C LEU A 59 36.50 17.44 10.06
N PRO A 60 37.58 17.60 10.85
CA PRO A 60 37.74 16.89 12.13
C PRO A 60 36.62 17.14 13.15
N ASP A 61 35.95 18.28 13.09
CA ASP A 61 34.79 18.64 13.92
C ASP A 61 33.47 18.02 13.43
N GLY A 62 33.53 17.15 12.41
CA GLY A 62 32.37 16.50 11.81
C GLY A 62 31.63 17.38 10.81
N SER A 63 31.95 18.66 10.68
CA SER A 63 31.35 19.51 9.65
C SER A 63 31.85 19.11 8.26
N VAL A 64 31.10 19.52 7.23
CA VAL A 64 31.42 19.22 5.83
C VAL A 64 31.63 20.51 5.07
N ASN A 65 32.80 20.64 4.42
CA ASN A 65 33.07 21.69 3.45
C ASN A 65 32.56 21.22 2.08
N MET A 66 31.65 21.99 1.47
CA MET A 66 31.05 21.66 0.18
C MET A 66 31.07 22.92 -0.71
N PRO A 67 31.91 22.96 -1.74
CA PRO A 67 31.96 24.06 -2.70
C PRO A 67 30.59 24.27 -3.39
N LYS A 68 30.28 25.53 -3.74
CA LYS A 68 28.98 25.90 -4.33
C LYS A 68 28.61 25.07 -5.58
N MET A 69 29.60 24.68 -6.40
CA MET A 69 29.35 23.80 -7.54
C MET A 69 28.89 22.41 -7.14
N ALA A 70 29.44 21.83 -6.06
CA ALA A 70 29.00 20.56 -5.50
C ALA A 70 27.59 20.67 -4.91
N GLN A 71 27.29 21.75 -4.19
CA GLN A 71 25.92 22.01 -3.67
C GLN A 71 24.89 22.02 -4.80
N ARG A 72 25.19 22.65 -5.93
CA ARG A 72 24.29 22.70 -7.11
C ARG A 72 24.13 21.30 -7.75
N ARG A 73 25.23 20.58 -7.96
CA ARG A 73 25.20 19.22 -8.54
C ARG A 73 24.42 18.23 -7.68
N MET A 74 24.53 18.34 -6.35
CA MET A 74 23.83 17.51 -5.39
C MET A 74 22.42 18.03 -5.06
N ALA A 75 21.96 19.09 -5.73
CA ALA A 75 20.66 19.72 -5.50
C ALA A 75 20.38 20.05 -4.02
N ILE A 76 21.42 20.51 -3.27
CA ILE A 76 21.28 20.87 -1.87
C ILE A 76 20.37 22.10 -1.75
N ARG A 77 19.29 21.96 -0.99
CA ARG A 77 18.40 23.06 -0.68
C ARG A 77 18.31 23.31 0.81
N THR A 78 18.27 24.57 1.18
CA THR A 78 18.19 25.00 2.57
C THR A 78 17.04 25.96 2.78
N VAL A 79 16.43 25.93 3.95
CA VAL A 79 15.40 26.88 4.39
C VAL A 79 15.80 27.46 5.73
N LEU A 80 15.35 28.66 6.04
CA LEU A 80 15.32 29.14 7.42
C LEU A 80 14.29 28.31 8.18
N ALA A 81 14.59 27.96 9.40
CA ALA A 81 13.82 27.05 10.22
C ALA A 81 13.02 27.82 11.29
N PRO A 82 11.91 28.52 10.93
CA PRO A 82 11.14 29.27 11.91
C PRO A 82 10.45 28.30 12.87
N ALA A 83 10.44 28.65 14.14
CA ALA A 83 9.66 27.93 15.12
C ALA A 83 8.17 28.09 14.78
N SER A 84 7.44 26.99 14.81
CA SER A 84 6.01 26.94 14.53
C SER A 84 5.32 26.05 15.57
N GLU A 85 4.01 26.14 15.62
CA GLU A 85 3.20 25.19 16.40
C GLU A 85 2.71 24.07 15.49
N ALA A 86 3.04 22.85 15.87
CA ALA A 86 2.60 21.65 15.18
C ALA A 86 1.66 20.82 16.08
N ALA A 87 0.81 19.99 15.48
CA ALA A 87 -0.01 19.05 16.22
C ALA A 87 0.92 18.04 16.95
N ALA A 88 0.61 17.72 18.20
CA ALA A 88 1.27 16.60 18.87
C ALA A 88 0.91 15.30 18.14
N THR A 89 1.85 14.38 18.03
CA THR A 89 1.65 13.12 17.34
C THR A 89 1.92 11.92 18.24
N VAL A 90 1.22 10.84 17.96
CA VAL A 90 1.41 9.55 18.61
C VAL A 90 1.58 8.50 17.53
N GLU A 91 2.66 7.73 17.62
CA GLU A 91 2.86 6.56 16.77
C GLU A 91 2.14 5.35 17.34
N MET A 92 1.47 4.61 16.48
CA MET A 92 0.76 3.40 16.82
C MET A 92 1.16 2.27 15.85
N PRO A 93 1.51 1.09 16.35
CA PRO A 93 1.67 -0.07 15.50
C PRO A 93 0.31 -0.42 14.88
N GLY A 94 0.34 -0.83 13.62
CA GLY A 94 -0.86 -1.21 12.88
C GLY A 94 -0.57 -2.25 11.81
N ARG A 95 -1.63 -2.71 11.20
CA ARG A 95 -1.59 -3.68 10.10
C ARG A 95 -2.67 -3.35 9.08
N VAL A 96 -2.35 -3.55 7.81
CA VAL A 96 -3.34 -3.45 6.72
C VAL A 96 -4.27 -4.66 6.79
N VAL A 97 -5.58 -4.40 6.80
CA VAL A 97 -6.61 -5.44 6.85
C VAL A 97 -7.61 -5.25 5.72
N MET A 98 -8.34 -6.31 5.42
CA MET A 98 -9.40 -6.29 4.41
C MET A 98 -10.58 -5.41 4.86
N ASP A 99 -11.15 -4.64 3.94
CA ASP A 99 -12.48 -4.04 4.16
C ASP A 99 -13.54 -5.15 4.07
N PRO A 100 -14.28 -5.45 5.13
CA PRO A 100 -15.29 -6.51 5.12
C PRO A 100 -16.41 -6.26 4.11
N ASN A 101 -16.61 -5.01 3.66
CA ASN A 101 -17.61 -4.66 2.65
C ASN A 101 -17.07 -4.68 1.21
N ALA A 102 -15.77 -4.90 1.04
CA ALA A 102 -15.09 -4.91 -0.27
C ALA A 102 -14.17 -6.11 -0.45
N SER A 103 -14.31 -7.11 0.40
CA SER A 103 -13.57 -8.36 0.33
C SER A 103 -14.50 -9.54 0.57
N GLY A 104 -14.03 -10.72 0.25
CA GLY A 104 -14.78 -11.93 0.51
C GLY A 104 -13.90 -13.16 0.57
N ARG A 105 -14.33 -14.10 1.39
CA ARG A 105 -13.75 -15.43 1.47
C ARG A 105 -14.61 -16.42 0.72
N VAL A 106 -13.96 -17.25 -0.06
CA VAL A 106 -14.61 -18.35 -0.77
C VAL A 106 -14.28 -19.62 -0.01
N GLN A 107 -15.34 -20.27 0.48
CA GLN A 107 -15.24 -21.47 1.28
C GLN A 107 -16.05 -22.60 0.63
N ALA A 108 -15.62 -23.83 0.81
CA ALA A 108 -16.42 -24.99 0.45
C ALA A 108 -17.58 -25.15 1.42
N THR A 109 -18.79 -25.29 0.91
CA THR A 109 -19.97 -25.61 1.73
C THR A 109 -19.95 -27.10 2.12
N TYR A 110 -19.49 -27.93 1.19
CA TYR A 110 -19.33 -29.37 1.38
C TYR A 110 -17.87 -29.75 1.13
N GLY A 111 -17.40 -30.74 1.87
CA GLY A 111 -16.09 -31.32 1.62
C GLY A 111 -16.04 -32.07 0.29
N GLY A 112 -14.87 -32.14 -0.30
CA GLY A 112 -14.70 -32.86 -1.57
C GLY A 112 -13.39 -32.59 -2.27
N ARG A 113 -13.28 -33.07 -3.50
CA ARG A 113 -12.08 -32.89 -4.33
C ARG A 113 -12.18 -31.63 -5.18
N VAL A 114 -11.12 -30.82 -5.16
CA VAL A 114 -11.01 -29.59 -5.95
C VAL A 114 -10.77 -29.92 -7.42
N GLU A 115 -11.58 -29.34 -8.29
CA GLU A 115 -11.46 -29.36 -9.75
C GLU A 115 -11.26 -27.94 -10.28
N PRO A 116 -10.48 -27.76 -11.36
CA PRO A 116 -10.26 -26.44 -11.93
C PRO A 116 -11.55 -25.80 -12.45
N GLY A 117 -11.64 -24.48 -12.33
CA GLY A 117 -12.70 -23.71 -12.98
C GLY A 117 -12.51 -23.64 -14.51
N PRO A 118 -13.40 -22.92 -15.21
CA PRO A 118 -13.33 -22.79 -16.68
C PRO A 118 -12.02 -22.16 -17.20
N LYS A 119 -11.33 -21.39 -16.37
CA LYS A 119 -10.04 -20.71 -16.69
C LYS A 119 -8.85 -21.35 -15.97
N GLY A 120 -9.00 -22.55 -15.40
CA GLY A 120 -8.04 -23.16 -14.49
C GLY A 120 -8.24 -22.70 -13.04
N LEU A 121 -7.28 -23.02 -12.14
CA LEU A 121 -7.24 -22.47 -10.79
C LEU A 121 -6.60 -21.08 -10.83
N PRO A 122 -7.25 -20.05 -10.29
CA PRO A 122 -6.64 -18.74 -10.23
C PRO A 122 -5.51 -18.70 -9.18
N VAL A 123 -4.50 -17.88 -9.43
CA VAL A 123 -3.39 -17.63 -8.51
C VAL A 123 -3.49 -16.25 -7.87
N ALA A 124 -2.78 -16.04 -6.77
CA ALA A 124 -2.72 -14.74 -6.11
C ALA A 124 -2.28 -13.63 -7.10
N GLY A 125 -2.89 -12.46 -7.00
CA GLY A 125 -2.68 -11.31 -7.89
C GLY A 125 -3.56 -11.29 -9.15
N GLN A 126 -4.26 -12.37 -9.49
CA GLN A 126 -5.16 -12.37 -10.66
C GLN A 126 -6.43 -11.56 -10.41
N PRO A 127 -6.86 -10.73 -11.39
CA PRO A 127 -8.13 -10.01 -11.30
C PRO A 127 -9.31 -10.96 -11.54
N VAL A 128 -10.36 -10.76 -10.76
CA VAL A 128 -11.63 -11.51 -10.85
C VAL A 128 -12.82 -10.58 -10.76
N LYS A 129 -13.94 -10.97 -11.36
CA LYS A 129 -15.22 -10.27 -11.26
C LYS A 129 -16.15 -11.04 -10.33
N ARG A 130 -17.02 -10.33 -9.65
CA ARG A 130 -18.10 -10.94 -8.86
C ARG A 130 -18.89 -11.94 -9.72
N GLY A 131 -19.03 -13.17 -9.21
CA GLY A 131 -19.70 -14.27 -9.91
C GLY A 131 -18.80 -15.12 -10.80
N ASP A 132 -17.53 -14.75 -11.04
CA ASP A 132 -16.59 -15.61 -11.75
C ASP A 132 -16.42 -16.93 -11.00
N VAL A 133 -16.50 -18.05 -11.72
CA VAL A 133 -16.24 -19.38 -11.18
C VAL A 133 -14.73 -19.59 -11.08
N LEU A 134 -14.23 -19.73 -9.85
CA LEU A 134 -12.80 -19.88 -9.53
C LEU A 134 -12.37 -21.35 -9.56
N ALA A 135 -13.21 -22.22 -9.03
CA ALA A 135 -12.97 -23.66 -8.96
C ALA A 135 -14.32 -24.40 -8.81
N TYR A 136 -14.25 -25.71 -8.88
CA TYR A 136 -15.34 -26.58 -8.46
C TYR A 136 -14.88 -27.48 -7.33
N VAL A 137 -15.79 -27.85 -6.45
CA VAL A 137 -15.60 -28.93 -5.46
C VAL A 137 -16.55 -30.05 -5.80
N ARG A 138 -16.02 -31.23 -6.12
CA ARG A 138 -16.80 -32.42 -6.30
C ARG A 138 -16.93 -33.11 -4.95
N HIS A 139 -18.16 -33.23 -4.47
CA HIS A 139 -18.42 -33.92 -3.23
C HIS A 139 -18.00 -35.39 -3.35
N GLN A 140 -17.27 -35.87 -2.37
CA GLN A 140 -16.84 -37.26 -2.28
C GLN A 140 -17.62 -37.93 -1.15
N ALA A 141 -18.73 -38.58 -1.52
CA ALA A 141 -19.51 -39.37 -0.57
C ALA A 141 -18.70 -40.57 -0.07
N GLU A 142 -18.94 -40.96 1.16
CA GLU A 142 -18.35 -42.21 1.69
C GLU A 142 -18.76 -43.44 0.79
N PRO A 143 -17.87 -44.44 0.64
CA PRO A 143 -18.13 -45.57 -0.27
C PRO A 143 -19.43 -46.28 -0.01
N TYR A 144 -19.84 -46.43 1.26
CA TYR A 144 -21.10 -47.04 1.63
C TYR A 144 -22.32 -46.20 1.19
N ALA A 145 -22.27 -44.89 1.48
CA ALA A 145 -23.33 -43.96 1.08
C ALA A 145 -23.46 -43.90 -0.47
N LEU A 146 -22.31 -43.86 -1.16
CA LEU A 146 -22.27 -43.89 -2.63
C LEU A 146 -22.90 -45.16 -3.19
N GLY A 147 -22.57 -46.34 -2.62
CA GLY A 147 -23.15 -47.64 -3.02
C GLY A 147 -24.66 -47.66 -2.82
N ALA A 148 -25.18 -47.18 -1.69
CA ALA A 148 -26.59 -47.07 -1.40
C ALA A 148 -27.33 -46.15 -2.40
N GLN A 149 -26.77 -44.97 -2.70
CA GLN A 149 -27.34 -44.05 -3.68
C GLN A 149 -27.33 -44.62 -5.11
N GLN A 150 -26.26 -45.32 -5.50
CA GLN A 150 -26.20 -46.02 -6.80
C GLN A 150 -27.22 -47.13 -6.92
N ALA A 151 -27.44 -47.94 -5.87
CA ALA A 151 -28.46 -48.96 -5.82
C ALA A 151 -29.85 -48.34 -5.95
N GLN A 152 -30.16 -47.28 -5.25
CA GLN A 152 -31.41 -46.54 -5.33
C GLN A 152 -31.67 -45.98 -6.74
N LEU A 153 -30.62 -45.42 -7.37
CA LEU A 153 -30.70 -44.90 -8.74
C LEU A 153 -30.99 -46.05 -9.74
N ALA A 154 -30.37 -47.21 -9.57
CA ALA A 154 -30.61 -48.40 -10.41
C ALA A 154 -32.05 -48.91 -10.26
N GLU A 155 -32.59 -48.93 -9.05
CA GLU A 155 -33.97 -49.29 -8.77
C GLU A 155 -34.95 -48.32 -9.46
N LEU A 156 -34.74 -47.00 -9.30
CA LEU A 156 -35.59 -45.99 -9.96
C LEU A 156 -35.55 -46.09 -11.48
N ARG A 157 -34.40 -46.40 -12.06
CA ARG A 157 -34.26 -46.62 -13.50
C ARG A 157 -35.10 -47.84 -13.96
N ALA A 158 -35.06 -48.94 -13.22
CA ALA A 158 -35.85 -50.12 -13.52
C ALA A 158 -37.34 -49.82 -13.41
N GLN A 159 -37.79 -49.14 -12.34
CA GLN A 159 -39.18 -48.73 -12.14
C GLN A 159 -39.66 -47.79 -13.25
N ARG A 160 -38.86 -46.80 -13.63
CA ARG A 160 -39.19 -45.91 -14.75
C ARG A 160 -39.33 -46.66 -16.06
N GLN A 161 -38.40 -47.57 -16.37
CA GLN A 161 -38.48 -48.39 -17.60
C GLN A 161 -39.78 -49.22 -17.69
N LEU A 162 -40.19 -49.76 -16.54
CA LEU A 162 -41.46 -50.48 -16.47
C LEU A 162 -42.67 -49.55 -16.66
N ALA A 163 -42.64 -48.35 -16.07
CA ALA A 163 -43.71 -47.37 -16.25
C ALA A 163 -43.79 -46.85 -17.70
N ASP A 164 -42.62 -46.55 -18.32
CA ASP A 164 -42.56 -46.16 -19.74
C ASP A 164 -43.13 -47.23 -20.67
N GLN A 165 -42.79 -48.49 -20.43
CA GLN A 165 -43.39 -49.63 -21.18
C GLN A 165 -44.92 -49.74 -20.97
N ARG A 166 -45.40 -49.45 -19.74
CA ARG A 166 -46.83 -49.41 -19.44
C ARG A 166 -47.54 -48.31 -20.24
N VAL A 167 -46.96 -47.11 -20.24
CA VAL A 167 -47.48 -45.99 -21.04
C VAL A 167 -47.57 -46.35 -22.52
N GLN A 168 -46.51 -46.90 -23.11
CA GLN A 168 -46.50 -47.32 -24.52
C GLN A 168 -47.59 -48.34 -24.83
N ARG A 169 -47.77 -49.31 -23.93
CA ARG A 169 -48.85 -50.32 -24.14
C ARG A 169 -50.26 -49.71 -24.09
N LEU A 170 -50.53 -48.81 -23.14
CA LEU A 170 -51.79 -48.12 -22.96
C LEU A 170 -52.08 -47.13 -24.10
N GLU A 171 -51.06 -46.41 -24.58
CA GLU A 171 -51.17 -45.55 -25.76
C GLU A 171 -51.51 -46.35 -27.05
N GLY A 172 -50.92 -47.53 -27.19
CA GLY A 172 -51.32 -48.46 -28.32
C GLY A 172 -52.75 -48.93 -28.27
N LEU A 173 -53.47 -48.80 -27.17
CA LEU A 173 -54.86 -49.12 -26.95
C LEU A 173 -55.77 -47.89 -26.86
N GLU A 174 -55.28 -46.73 -27.27
CA GLU A 174 -56.01 -45.44 -27.23
C GLU A 174 -57.34 -45.61 -28.05
N GLY A 175 -58.45 -45.21 -27.45
CA GLY A 175 -59.77 -45.35 -27.99
C GLY A 175 -60.54 -46.59 -27.47
N THR A 176 -59.86 -47.56 -26.85
CA THR A 176 -60.46 -48.68 -26.16
C THR A 176 -60.45 -48.63 -24.66
N LEU A 177 -59.56 -47.73 -24.10
CA LEU A 177 -59.39 -47.50 -22.67
C LEU A 177 -59.78 -46.09 -22.28
N PRO A 178 -60.21 -45.86 -21.01
CA PRO A 178 -60.47 -44.53 -20.52
C PRO A 178 -59.20 -43.67 -20.53
N ARG A 179 -59.27 -42.48 -21.07
CA ARG A 179 -58.11 -41.50 -21.08
C ARG A 179 -57.48 -41.31 -19.70
N LYS A 180 -58.26 -41.39 -18.64
CA LYS A 180 -57.80 -41.29 -17.27
C LYS A 180 -56.71 -42.31 -16.90
N GLU A 181 -56.77 -43.50 -17.45
CA GLU A 181 -55.77 -44.55 -17.21
C GLU A 181 -54.44 -44.26 -17.91
N ILE A 182 -54.54 -43.75 -19.15
CA ILE A 182 -53.33 -43.31 -19.90
C ILE A 182 -52.66 -42.13 -19.19
N ASP A 183 -53.48 -41.17 -18.77
CA ASP A 183 -52.99 -39.99 -18.08
C ASP A 183 -52.36 -40.33 -16.71
N ALA A 184 -52.95 -41.30 -15.99
CA ALA A 184 -52.39 -41.79 -14.72
C ALA A 184 -51.02 -42.46 -14.94
N ALA A 185 -50.91 -43.33 -15.99
CA ALA A 185 -49.62 -43.97 -16.31
C ALA A 185 -48.58 -43.01 -16.77
N ARG A 186 -48.90 -41.92 -17.52
CA ARG A 186 -47.99 -40.85 -17.89
C ARG A 186 -47.51 -40.09 -16.68
N SER A 187 -48.42 -39.78 -15.76
CA SER A 187 -48.07 -39.07 -14.52
C SER A 187 -47.10 -39.89 -13.64
N GLU A 188 -47.32 -41.21 -13.55
CA GLU A 188 -46.43 -42.13 -12.85
C GLU A 188 -45.03 -42.15 -13.48
N ALA A 189 -44.94 -42.34 -14.82
CA ALA A 189 -43.68 -42.34 -15.54
C ALA A 189 -42.92 -41.01 -15.39
N THR A 190 -43.63 -39.87 -15.46
CA THR A 190 -43.06 -38.53 -15.27
C THR A 190 -42.50 -38.37 -13.85
N SER A 191 -43.24 -38.78 -12.82
CA SER A 191 -42.79 -38.71 -11.42
C SER A 191 -41.52 -39.54 -11.17
N LEU A 192 -41.48 -40.77 -11.76
CA LEU A 192 -40.27 -41.60 -11.66
C LEU A 192 -39.07 -41.00 -12.39
N ALA A 193 -39.29 -40.41 -13.57
CA ALA A 193 -38.23 -39.71 -14.30
C ALA A 193 -37.68 -38.49 -13.55
N GLU A 194 -38.53 -37.75 -12.84
CA GLU A 194 -38.09 -36.61 -12.00
C GLU A 194 -37.30 -37.10 -10.81
N ARG A 195 -37.70 -38.16 -10.12
CA ARG A 195 -36.97 -38.77 -9.01
C ARG A 195 -35.60 -39.30 -9.45
N GLU A 196 -35.54 -40.01 -10.58
CA GLU A 196 -34.29 -40.50 -11.15
C GLU A 196 -33.34 -39.36 -11.47
N ARG A 197 -33.84 -38.29 -12.13
CA ARG A 197 -33.06 -37.12 -12.47
C ARG A 197 -32.50 -36.41 -11.23
N SER A 198 -33.32 -36.31 -10.18
CA SER A 198 -32.92 -35.69 -8.91
C SER A 198 -31.78 -36.45 -8.25
N ILE A 199 -31.92 -37.79 -8.10
CA ILE A 199 -30.86 -38.61 -7.47
C ILE A 199 -29.63 -38.71 -8.38
N GLY A 200 -29.79 -38.88 -9.68
CA GLY A 200 -28.69 -38.93 -10.63
C GLY A 200 -27.91 -37.62 -10.67
N GLY A 201 -28.63 -36.50 -10.58
CA GLY A 201 -28.01 -35.15 -10.48
C GLY A 201 -27.19 -34.96 -9.22
N SER A 202 -27.66 -35.46 -8.07
CA SER A 202 -26.94 -35.32 -6.81
C SER A 202 -25.61 -36.09 -6.78
N LEU A 203 -25.53 -37.24 -7.46
CA LEU A 203 -24.29 -38.05 -7.53
C LEU A 203 -23.17 -37.40 -8.33
N VAL A 204 -23.50 -36.54 -9.30
CA VAL A 204 -22.53 -35.84 -10.15
C VAL A 204 -22.45 -34.35 -9.85
N ALA A 205 -23.17 -33.90 -8.83
CA ALA A 205 -23.18 -32.49 -8.44
C ALA A 205 -21.79 -32.04 -8.02
N ARG A 206 -21.44 -30.86 -8.49
CA ARG A 206 -20.25 -30.15 -8.09
C ARG A 206 -20.62 -28.74 -7.62
N GLU A 207 -20.05 -28.32 -6.52
CA GLU A 207 -20.20 -26.97 -6.00
C GLU A 207 -19.32 -26.02 -6.80
N ALA A 208 -19.89 -24.96 -7.34
CA ALA A 208 -19.15 -23.91 -7.99
C ALA A 208 -18.71 -22.87 -6.95
N LEU A 209 -17.42 -22.72 -6.78
CA LEU A 209 -16.83 -21.70 -5.94
C LEU A 209 -16.72 -20.40 -6.74
N THR A 210 -17.54 -19.43 -6.40
CA THR A 210 -17.62 -18.15 -7.12
C THR A 210 -17.04 -17.00 -6.33
N ALA A 211 -16.46 -16.01 -7.04
CA ALA A 211 -15.96 -14.79 -6.44
C ALA A 211 -17.13 -13.97 -5.86
N PRO A 212 -17.13 -13.65 -4.54
CA PRO A 212 -18.22 -12.90 -3.90
C PRO A 212 -18.19 -11.41 -4.24
N VAL A 213 -17.01 -10.89 -4.57
CA VAL A 213 -16.75 -9.48 -4.95
C VAL A 213 -15.84 -9.43 -6.17
N SER A 214 -15.86 -8.29 -6.88
CA SER A 214 -14.85 -7.99 -7.89
C SER A 214 -13.59 -7.45 -7.22
N GLY A 215 -12.41 -7.82 -7.73
CA GLY A 215 -11.14 -7.40 -7.16
C GLY A 215 -10.00 -8.28 -7.65
N VAL A 216 -9.05 -8.56 -6.78
CA VAL A 216 -7.92 -9.46 -7.03
C VAL A 216 -7.91 -10.60 -6.02
N ILE A 217 -7.41 -11.75 -6.43
CA ILE A 217 -7.16 -12.87 -5.53
C ILE A 217 -6.00 -12.47 -4.60
N ALA A 218 -6.28 -12.29 -3.31
CA ALA A 218 -5.26 -12.02 -2.32
C ALA A 218 -4.55 -13.30 -1.86
N ARG A 219 -5.31 -14.42 -1.80
CA ARG A 219 -4.82 -15.72 -1.39
C ARG A 219 -5.52 -16.84 -2.16
N ALA A 220 -4.75 -17.82 -2.63
CA ALA A 220 -5.21 -19.02 -3.30
C ALA A 220 -4.25 -20.17 -2.97
N ASP A 221 -4.52 -20.90 -1.89
CA ASP A 221 -3.66 -22.00 -1.41
C ASP A 221 -4.27 -23.35 -1.82
N LEU A 222 -4.50 -23.53 -3.12
CA LEU A 222 -5.14 -24.72 -3.66
C LEU A 222 -4.32 -25.35 -4.77
N VAL A 223 -4.39 -26.69 -4.83
CA VAL A 223 -3.91 -27.46 -5.97
C VAL A 223 -5.03 -28.36 -6.53
N VAL A 224 -4.94 -28.64 -7.83
CA VAL A 224 -5.91 -29.53 -8.50
C VAL A 224 -5.87 -30.92 -7.84
N GLY A 225 -7.04 -31.45 -7.54
CA GLY A 225 -7.18 -32.77 -6.92
C GLY A 225 -7.04 -32.79 -5.40
N GLN A 226 -6.74 -31.67 -4.76
CA GLN A 226 -6.73 -31.54 -3.30
C GLN A 226 -8.10 -31.90 -2.72
N VAL A 227 -8.13 -32.59 -1.60
CA VAL A 227 -9.35 -32.81 -0.83
C VAL A 227 -9.46 -31.71 0.22
N VAL A 228 -10.64 -31.08 0.28
CA VAL A 228 -10.94 -29.97 1.19
C VAL A 228 -12.11 -30.35 2.09
N GLU A 229 -12.12 -29.77 3.28
CA GLU A 229 -13.19 -29.95 4.26
C GLU A 229 -14.22 -28.80 4.18
N PRO A 230 -15.44 -29.00 4.72
CA PRO A 230 -16.42 -27.94 4.84
C PRO A 230 -15.84 -26.76 5.64
N ARG A 231 -16.07 -25.52 5.16
CA ARG A 231 -15.59 -24.25 5.75
C ARG A 231 -14.11 -23.94 5.55
N ASP A 232 -13.32 -24.77 4.89
CA ASP A 232 -11.98 -24.39 4.48
C ASP A 232 -12.04 -23.11 3.64
N VAL A 233 -11.19 -22.13 3.98
CA VAL A 233 -11.03 -20.90 3.20
C VAL A 233 -10.12 -21.19 2.02
N LEU A 234 -10.68 -21.22 0.83
CA LEU A 234 -10.02 -21.66 -0.40
C LEU A 234 -9.46 -20.48 -1.20
N PHE A 235 -10.19 -19.36 -1.20
CA PHE A 235 -9.74 -18.13 -1.82
C PHE A 235 -10.10 -16.93 -0.94
N GLU A 236 -9.26 -15.90 -0.98
CA GLU A 236 -9.57 -14.58 -0.47
C GLU A 236 -9.53 -13.59 -1.65
N VAL A 237 -10.63 -12.87 -1.84
CA VAL A 237 -10.77 -11.85 -2.90
C VAL A 237 -10.86 -10.49 -2.23
N VAL A 238 -10.08 -9.53 -2.68
CA VAL A 238 -10.03 -8.18 -2.10
C VAL A 238 -10.12 -7.13 -3.21
N ASP A 239 -10.78 -6.03 -2.91
CA ASP A 239 -10.71 -4.82 -3.74
C ASP A 239 -9.44 -4.06 -3.37
N PRO A 240 -8.44 -3.94 -4.26
CA PRO A 240 -7.18 -3.26 -3.98
C PRO A 240 -7.32 -1.75 -3.77
N ALA A 241 -8.48 -1.16 -4.13
CA ALA A 241 -8.75 0.26 -3.88
C ALA A 241 -9.38 0.51 -2.50
N ARG A 242 -9.82 -0.54 -1.80
CA ARG A 242 -10.55 -0.46 -0.54
C ARG A 242 -9.90 -1.33 0.52
N MET A 243 -8.98 -0.72 1.24
CA MET A 243 -8.28 -1.36 2.35
C MET A 243 -8.52 -0.58 3.63
N LEU A 244 -8.36 -1.25 4.76
CA LEU A 244 -8.40 -0.65 6.09
C LEU A 244 -7.05 -0.83 6.78
N VAL A 245 -6.79 0.01 7.78
CA VAL A 245 -5.68 -0.15 8.70
C VAL A 245 -6.24 -0.31 10.10
N GLU A 246 -5.92 -1.41 10.74
CA GLU A 246 -6.14 -1.61 12.18
C GLU A 246 -4.87 -1.19 12.92
N ALA A 247 -4.95 -0.09 13.68
CA ALA A 247 -3.89 0.33 14.58
C ALA A 247 -4.28 0.03 16.02
N THR A 248 -3.31 -0.12 16.90
CA THR A 248 -3.56 -0.46 18.30
C THR A 248 -2.90 0.54 19.24
N THR A 249 -3.58 0.85 20.34
CA THR A 249 -3.06 1.71 21.40
C THR A 249 -3.42 1.19 22.79
N ALA A 250 -2.56 1.44 23.76
CA ALA A 250 -2.90 1.22 25.18
C ALA A 250 -3.66 2.42 25.79
N ASP A 251 -3.63 3.60 25.13
CA ASP A 251 -4.28 4.82 25.60
C ASP A 251 -5.70 4.95 25.07
N ALA A 252 -6.68 4.58 25.88
CA ALA A 252 -8.09 4.70 25.50
C ALA A 252 -8.54 6.17 25.30
N SER A 253 -7.86 7.15 25.88
CA SER A 253 -8.18 8.57 25.71
C SER A 253 -7.74 9.14 24.36
N LEU A 254 -6.80 8.49 23.69
CA LEU A 254 -6.24 8.91 22.40
C LEU A 254 -7.32 9.07 21.33
N ALA A 255 -8.28 8.16 21.31
CA ALA A 255 -9.39 8.16 20.34
C ALA A 255 -10.16 9.47 20.28
N ALA A 256 -10.42 10.11 21.44
CA ALA A 256 -11.13 11.40 21.51
C ALA A 256 -10.26 12.58 21.06
N ARG A 257 -8.94 12.41 21.09
CA ARG A 257 -7.95 13.44 20.79
C ARG A 257 -7.44 13.38 19.35
N VAL A 258 -7.66 12.28 18.63
CA VAL A 258 -7.24 12.14 17.22
C VAL A 258 -7.96 13.17 16.35
N ALA A 259 -7.19 14.00 15.66
CA ALA A 259 -7.66 14.97 14.67
C ALA A 259 -7.44 14.49 13.23
N GLY A 260 -6.38 13.70 12.99
CA GLY A 260 -6.02 13.13 11.71
C GLY A 260 -5.05 11.98 11.89
N ALA A 261 -4.78 11.24 10.84
CA ALA A 261 -3.80 10.16 10.85
C ALA A 261 -3.15 10.00 9.47
N SER A 262 -1.92 9.51 9.46
CA SER A 262 -1.15 9.18 8.24
C SER A 262 -0.35 7.89 8.45
N LEU A 263 0.13 7.29 7.37
CA LEU A 263 1.08 6.17 7.42
C LEU A 263 2.50 6.70 7.34
N GLN A 264 3.35 6.26 8.25
CA GLN A 264 4.77 6.59 8.20
C GLN A 264 5.40 6.07 6.91
N GLY A 265 6.10 6.94 6.18
CA GLY A 265 6.80 6.57 4.94
C GLY A 265 5.92 6.32 3.72
N VAL A 266 4.60 6.54 3.80
CA VAL A 266 3.66 6.35 2.68
C VAL A 266 2.83 7.62 2.47
N PRO A 267 3.43 8.68 1.88
CA PRO A 267 2.76 9.98 1.73
C PRO A 267 1.61 9.98 0.71
N GLU A 268 1.52 8.94 -0.12
CA GLU A 268 0.50 8.84 -1.19
C GLU A 268 -0.88 8.46 -0.68
N VAL A 269 -1.01 8.13 0.61
CA VAL A 269 -2.29 7.73 1.21
C VAL A 269 -2.68 8.64 2.37
N THR A 270 -3.98 8.78 2.58
CA THR A 270 -4.57 9.42 3.74
C THR A 270 -5.33 8.40 4.58
N LEU A 271 -5.33 8.59 5.89
CA LEU A 271 -6.08 7.77 6.82
C LEU A 271 -7.25 8.56 7.41
N ARG A 272 -8.43 7.97 7.41
CA ARG A 272 -9.61 8.51 8.07
C ARG A 272 -10.09 7.54 9.14
N LEU A 273 -10.14 7.99 10.38
CA LEU A 273 -10.65 7.20 11.50
C LEU A 273 -12.12 6.82 11.24
N LEU A 274 -12.42 5.53 11.20
CA LEU A 274 -13.77 4.98 11.08
C LEU A 274 -14.40 4.77 12.45
N GLY A 275 -13.62 4.26 13.39
CA GLY A 275 -14.10 3.95 14.70
C GLY A 275 -13.00 3.41 15.61
N VAL A 276 -13.36 3.33 16.88
CA VAL A 276 -12.52 2.81 17.94
C VAL A 276 -13.28 1.70 18.63
N SER A 277 -12.66 0.56 18.79
CA SER A 277 -13.23 -0.53 19.56
C SER A 277 -13.49 -0.07 21.00
N ARG A 278 -14.53 -0.58 21.61
CA ARG A 278 -14.76 -0.42 23.05
C ARG A 278 -14.37 -1.67 23.85
N SER A 279 -13.77 -2.64 23.15
CA SER A 279 -13.27 -3.87 23.74
C SER A 279 -11.76 -3.94 23.55
N LEU A 280 -11.03 -4.20 24.61
CA LEU A 280 -9.60 -4.49 24.53
C LEU A 280 -9.40 -5.87 23.90
N ARG A 281 -8.40 -5.96 23.05
CA ARG A 281 -7.90 -7.21 22.48
C ARG A 281 -6.42 -7.32 22.88
N ASP A 282 -6.08 -8.33 23.63
CA ASP A 282 -4.72 -8.54 24.17
C ASP A 282 -4.16 -7.31 24.93
N GLY A 283 -5.03 -6.62 25.70
CA GLY A 283 -4.65 -5.46 26.49
C GLY A 283 -4.53 -4.13 25.72
N VAL A 284 -4.78 -4.13 24.42
CA VAL A 284 -4.75 -2.92 23.58
C VAL A 284 -6.11 -2.62 22.93
N LEU A 285 -6.32 -1.36 22.61
CA LEU A 285 -7.54 -0.87 21.98
C LEU A 285 -7.32 -0.76 20.47
N PRO A 286 -8.08 -1.51 19.64
CA PRO A 286 -8.03 -1.38 18.19
C PRO A 286 -8.73 -0.10 17.70
N LEU A 287 -8.06 0.61 16.78
CA LEU A 287 -8.60 1.74 16.03
C LEU A 287 -8.63 1.36 14.55
N MET A 288 -9.76 1.58 13.90
CA MET A 288 -9.93 1.26 12.50
C MET A 288 -9.89 2.52 11.63
N PHE A 289 -9.04 2.52 10.63
CA PHE A 289 -8.88 3.60 9.68
C PHE A 289 -9.21 3.14 8.26
N ALA A 290 -9.96 3.95 7.52
CA ALA A 290 -10.08 3.80 6.07
C ALA A 290 -8.85 4.40 5.39
N VAL A 291 -8.31 3.67 4.43
CA VAL A 291 -7.21 4.12 3.58
C VAL A 291 -7.78 4.70 2.29
N SER A 292 -7.31 5.85 1.90
CA SER A 292 -7.67 6.47 0.63
C SER A 292 -6.41 6.99 -0.07
N PRO A 293 -6.26 6.80 -1.39
CA PRO A 293 -5.16 7.39 -2.13
C PRO A 293 -5.35 8.90 -2.20
N MET A 294 -4.26 9.67 -2.12
CA MET A 294 -4.32 11.13 -2.28
C MET A 294 -4.74 11.55 -3.70
N LYS A 295 -4.42 10.74 -4.70
CA LYS A 295 -4.84 10.95 -6.09
C LYS A 295 -5.86 9.88 -6.47
N THR A 296 -7.04 10.30 -6.88
CA THR A 296 -8.11 9.40 -7.33
C THR A 296 -7.65 8.53 -8.49
N GLY A 297 -7.96 7.23 -8.44
CA GLY A 297 -7.63 6.27 -9.50
C GLY A 297 -6.22 5.67 -9.39
N THR A 298 -5.44 6.02 -8.37
CA THR A 298 -4.15 5.37 -8.11
C THR A 298 -4.35 4.14 -7.22
N ALA A 299 -3.71 3.02 -7.56
CA ALA A 299 -3.71 1.84 -6.70
C ALA A 299 -3.01 2.15 -5.37
N LEU A 300 -3.52 1.60 -4.29
CA LEU A 300 -2.89 1.72 -2.97
C LEU A 300 -1.59 0.89 -2.96
N PRO A 301 -0.44 1.48 -2.56
CA PRO A 301 0.85 0.77 -2.49
C PRO A 301 0.95 -0.05 -1.20
N LEU A 302 -0.08 -0.82 -0.88
CA LEU A 302 -0.22 -1.57 0.36
C LEU A 302 -0.65 -3.00 0.07
N ALA A 303 -0.24 -3.93 0.92
CA ALA A 303 -0.64 -5.33 0.87
C ALA A 303 -1.38 -5.73 2.16
N ILE A 304 -2.36 -6.63 2.03
CA ILE A 304 -3.07 -7.19 3.18
C ILE A 304 -2.07 -7.91 4.10
N GLY A 305 -2.20 -7.68 5.40
CA GLY A 305 -1.29 -8.23 6.41
C GLY A 305 -0.01 -7.42 6.62
N GLN A 306 0.28 -6.42 5.77
CA GLN A 306 1.47 -5.60 5.88
C GLN A 306 1.49 -4.85 7.22
N PRO A 307 2.58 -4.95 8.00
CA PRO A 307 2.77 -4.13 9.19
C PRO A 307 3.04 -2.67 8.77
N VAL A 308 2.42 -1.74 9.46
CA VAL A 308 2.53 -0.30 9.22
C VAL A 308 2.60 0.47 10.53
N THR A 309 3.16 1.68 10.50
CA THR A 309 3.10 2.60 11.62
C THR A 309 2.13 3.72 11.29
N VAL A 310 1.10 3.86 12.12
CA VAL A 310 0.12 4.95 12.02
C VAL A 310 0.59 6.11 12.89
N VAL A 311 0.74 7.28 12.30
CA VAL A 311 1.03 8.53 12.98
C VAL A 311 -0.28 9.29 13.17
N ALA A 312 -0.85 9.22 14.38
CA ALA A 312 -2.05 9.95 14.72
C ALA A 312 -1.71 11.36 15.19
N GLN A 313 -2.32 12.36 14.60
CA GLN A 313 -2.22 13.76 15.00
C GLN A 313 -3.26 14.05 16.08
N SER A 314 -2.79 14.58 17.20
CA SER A 314 -3.63 15.05 18.30
C SER A 314 -4.10 16.48 18.06
N LYS A 315 -5.20 16.84 18.70
CA LYS A 315 -5.65 18.24 18.80
C LYS A 315 -4.69 19.12 19.61
N GLU A 316 -3.83 18.51 20.44
CA GLU A 316 -2.78 19.22 21.19
C GLU A 316 -1.69 19.75 20.26
N ARG A 317 -1.15 20.92 20.60
CA ARG A 317 -0.08 21.55 19.82
C ARG A 317 1.23 21.53 20.58
N ILE A 318 2.31 21.30 19.86
CA ILE A 318 3.69 21.39 20.36
C ILE A 318 4.45 22.46 19.57
N LYS A 319 5.33 23.19 20.26
CA LYS A 319 6.21 24.14 19.60
C LYS A 319 7.45 23.42 19.07
N GLY A 320 7.86 23.75 17.85
CA GLY A 320 9.04 23.18 17.21
C GLY A 320 9.24 23.70 15.79
N VAL A 321 10.21 23.15 15.09
CA VAL A 321 10.51 23.47 13.70
C VAL A 321 10.02 22.34 12.81
N VAL A 322 9.09 22.63 11.90
CA VAL A 322 8.58 21.64 10.95
C VAL A 322 9.54 21.51 9.77
N LEU A 323 10.01 20.29 9.52
CA LEU A 323 10.95 19.97 8.45
C LEU A 323 10.47 18.72 7.67
N PRO A 324 10.83 18.59 6.38
CA PRO A 324 10.69 17.31 5.68
C PRO A 324 11.47 16.21 6.41
N ALA A 325 10.92 15.01 6.51
CA ALA A 325 11.55 13.88 7.20
C ALA A 325 12.95 13.55 6.64
N GLN A 326 13.17 13.72 5.34
CA GLN A 326 14.48 13.57 4.69
C GLN A 326 15.57 14.57 5.14
N ALA A 327 15.21 15.64 5.85
CA ALA A 327 16.15 16.58 6.41
C ALA A 327 16.87 16.01 7.65
N VAL A 328 16.24 15.09 8.35
CA VAL A 328 16.82 14.40 9.50
C VAL A 328 17.55 13.15 9.02
N VAL A 329 18.83 13.08 9.32
CA VAL A 329 19.70 11.94 8.99
C VAL A 329 20.35 11.41 10.26
N ARG A 330 20.98 10.24 10.20
CA ARG A 330 21.72 9.70 11.34
C ARG A 330 23.22 9.88 11.13
N ASN A 331 23.88 10.26 12.21
CA ASN A 331 25.34 10.31 12.23
C ASN A 331 25.93 8.89 12.42
N PRO A 332 27.27 8.70 12.35
CA PRO A 332 27.91 7.40 12.58
C PRO A 332 27.60 6.77 13.95
N SER A 333 27.26 7.58 14.95
CA SER A 333 26.85 7.13 16.30
C SER A 333 25.35 6.80 16.38
N ASN A 334 24.65 6.77 15.22
CA ASN A 334 23.20 6.52 15.12
C ASN A 334 22.30 7.59 15.76
N GLU A 335 22.84 8.77 16.08
CA GLU A 335 22.07 9.88 16.60
C GLU A 335 21.39 10.67 15.49
N PRO A 336 20.15 11.16 15.67
CA PRO A 336 19.48 11.98 14.67
C PRO A 336 20.12 13.38 14.63
N ILE A 337 20.49 13.79 13.42
CA ILE A 337 21.06 15.11 13.15
C ILE A 337 20.34 15.79 11.99
N VAL A 338 20.43 17.10 11.94
CA VAL A 338 20.16 17.92 10.77
C VAL A 338 21.45 18.68 10.37
N TRP A 339 21.55 19.00 9.08
CA TRP A 339 22.68 19.81 8.61
C TRP A 339 22.30 21.29 8.63
N ILE A 340 23.02 22.07 9.40
CA ILE A 340 22.90 23.54 9.42
C ILE A 340 23.95 24.13 8.47
N LYS A 341 23.51 24.99 7.56
CA LYS A 341 24.40 25.70 6.67
C LYS A 341 24.97 26.92 7.40
N SER A 342 26.25 26.86 7.69
CA SER A 342 27.06 27.97 8.23
C SER A 342 27.92 28.56 7.11
N GLY A 343 27.71 29.85 6.79
CA GLY A 343 28.43 30.49 5.72
C GLY A 343 28.09 29.95 4.30
N ALA A 344 29.02 30.12 3.36
CA ALA A 344 28.79 29.81 1.95
C ALA A 344 28.88 28.31 1.61
N GLU A 345 29.82 27.60 2.25
CA GLU A 345 30.25 26.26 1.84
C GLU A 345 30.36 25.26 3.00
N ARG A 346 30.11 25.67 4.23
CA ARG A 346 30.23 24.84 5.43
C ARG A 346 28.87 24.35 5.89
N PHE A 347 28.76 23.04 6.20
CA PHE A 347 27.61 22.40 6.77
C PHE A 347 27.97 21.73 8.09
N ILE A 348 27.27 22.09 9.17
CA ILE A 348 27.51 21.60 10.52
C ILE A 348 26.47 20.60 10.91
N PRO A 349 26.83 19.39 11.40
CA PRO A 349 25.87 18.42 11.91
C PRO A 349 25.36 18.88 13.29
N GLN A 350 24.07 19.09 13.41
CA GLN A 350 23.40 19.49 14.64
C GLN A 350 22.56 18.35 15.17
N PRO A 351 22.85 17.79 16.37
CA PRO A 351 21.99 16.83 17.03
C PRO A 351 20.61 17.43 17.34
N VAL A 352 19.54 16.66 17.09
CA VAL A 352 18.18 17.13 17.28
C VAL A 352 17.29 16.05 17.93
N GLN A 353 16.26 16.52 18.66
CA GLN A 353 15.14 15.67 19.03
C GLN A 353 13.95 16.02 18.16
N PHE A 354 13.32 15.01 17.59
CA PHE A 354 12.20 15.20 16.68
C PHE A 354 11.08 14.20 16.96
N ARG A 355 9.88 14.54 16.47
CA ARG A 355 8.72 13.63 16.40
C ARG A 355 8.16 13.67 14.99
N PRO A 356 7.66 12.54 14.45
CA PRO A 356 6.96 12.55 13.18
C PRO A 356 5.68 13.39 13.31
N LEU A 357 5.37 14.16 12.27
CA LEU A 357 4.17 14.98 12.20
C LEU A 357 3.14 14.37 11.26
N ASP A 358 3.62 13.82 10.16
CA ASP A 358 2.86 13.07 9.18
C ASP A 358 3.79 12.11 8.39
N ALA A 359 3.30 11.54 7.29
CA ALA A 359 4.05 10.59 6.46
C ALA A 359 5.36 11.14 5.89
N SER A 360 5.49 12.46 5.75
CA SER A 360 6.57 13.13 5.03
C SER A 360 7.29 14.20 5.83
N THR A 361 6.73 14.64 6.96
CA THR A 361 7.25 15.73 7.77
C THR A 361 7.49 15.34 9.22
N VAL A 362 8.42 16.02 9.85
CA VAL A 362 8.76 15.88 11.27
C VAL A 362 8.74 17.24 11.95
N VAL A 363 8.51 17.28 13.25
CA VAL A 363 8.70 18.46 14.08
C VAL A 363 9.92 18.26 14.96
N VAL A 364 10.91 19.13 14.80
CA VAL A 364 12.09 19.19 15.66
C VAL A 364 11.73 20.02 16.88
N THR A 365 11.77 19.37 18.05
CA THR A 365 11.38 19.99 19.33
C THR A 365 12.55 20.55 20.09
N GLN A 366 13.77 20.05 19.84
CA GLN A 366 15.00 20.51 20.47
C GLN A 366 16.18 20.44 19.50
N GLY A 367 17.18 21.30 19.69
CA GLY A 367 18.43 21.29 18.92
C GLY A 367 18.51 22.34 17.80
N LEU A 368 17.43 23.08 17.51
CA LEU A 368 17.43 24.16 16.51
C LEU A 368 17.01 25.49 17.08
N SER A 369 17.64 26.56 16.61
CA SER A 369 17.21 27.94 16.81
C SER A 369 16.48 28.47 15.58
N ALA A 370 15.67 29.52 15.76
CA ALA A 370 14.85 30.13 14.72
C ALA A 370 15.63 30.64 13.51
N ASP A 371 16.91 31.02 13.71
CA ASP A 371 17.77 31.60 12.67
C ASP A 371 18.59 30.55 11.91
N ASN A 372 18.47 29.28 12.25
CA ASN A 372 19.25 28.24 11.61
C ASN A 372 18.78 28.00 10.18
N ARG A 373 19.70 27.97 9.23
CA ARG A 373 19.47 27.60 7.86
C ARG A 373 19.69 26.10 7.71
N VAL A 374 18.62 25.35 7.68
CA VAL A 374 18.60 23.86 7.67
C VAL A 374 18.54 23.32 6.25
N VAL A 375 19.30 22.25 5.99
CA VAL A 375 19.23 21.50 4.72
C VAL A 375 17.96 20.66 4.71
N VAL A 376 17.08 20.91 3.75
CA VAL A 376 15.81 20.19 3.58
C VAL A 376 15.81 19.20 2.41
N GLN A 377 16.79 19.34 1.50
CA GLN A 377 17.00 18.43 0.39
C GLN A 377 18.48 18.13 0.22
N GLY A 378 18.81 16.85 -0.01
CA GLY A 378 20.18 16.38 -0.18
C GLY A 378 20.94 16.11 1.13
N ALA A 379 20.30 16.18 2.30
CA ALA A 379 20.91 15.87 3.60
C ALA A 379 21.58 14.49 3.65
N PRO A 380 20.98 13.40 3.12
CA PRO A 380 21.64 12.08 3.07
C PRO A 380 22.93 12.07 2.25
N LEU A 381 23.03 12.90 1.20
CA LEU A 381 24.24 12.99 0.37
C LEU A 381 25.39 13.66 1.16
N ILE A 382 25.07 14.68 1.97
CA ILE A 382 26.07 15.31 2.84
C ILE A 382 26.58 14.32 3.90
N ALA A 383 25.68 13.49 4.44
CA ALA A 383 26.04 12.48 5.44
C ALA A 383 27.04 11.43 4.92
N GLN A 384 27.07 11.16 3.61
CA GLN A 384 27.95 10.19 2.96
C GLN A 384 29.36 10.72 2.65
N ILE A 385 29.59 12.03 2.76
CA ILE A 385 30.91 12.62 2.50
C ILE A 385 31.87 12.21 3.62
N ARG A 386 33.00 11.67 3.22
CA ARG A 386 34.11 11.21 4.10
C ARG A 386 35.23 12.20 4.17
#